data_c2f916dad29e3f8e48b91d81fcd9abe9
#
_entry.id   c2f916dad29e3f8e48b91d81fcd9abe9
#
_cell.length_a   1.000
_cell.length_b   1.000
_cell.length_c   1.000
_cell.angle_alpha   90.00
_cell.angle_beta   90.00
_cell.angle_gamma   90.00
#
_symmetry.space_group_name_H-M   'P 1'
#
loop_
_entity.id
_entity.type
_entity.pdbx_description
1 polymer ?
#
loop_
_entity_poly.entity_id
_entity_poly.type
_entity_poly.pdbx_seq_one_letter_code
_entity_poly.pdbx_strand_id
1 'polypeptide(L)'
;MKKQIRQFALLLLLGSTTVTLHAQEKKHITSETPAQKEKRMAWWTHDRFGMFIHWGLYALPARHEWVKHNERLTNEQYQQYFDLFNPNQFDPVSWAKQAKAAGMKYAVLTTKHHEGFCLFDSKYTDYKATNTKAKRDLVREFVNAFRAEGIKVGFYYSLIDWHHPDFTIDGVHPQRPENASDSVYARLNKGKDMNKYRQYLRNQITELLTQYGKIDILWLDFSYPGKNGKGKDDWDAVNLLKMIRKQQPGIIVDNRLNLDEYEDGADFLTPEQVKVEELAQYRGKTWETCQTFSGSWGYYRDENSWKSTHQLLELLIGSVSKGGNLILNVGPTARGVFDARAQSALGNIGTWMKGNSESIYGCTYAPENFKIPQNTMLTYNATTRRLYVHLLAYNQRLELPGYHGKVKYAQLLHDNSEVKFTAEGDNMILHLPEKQPDMEIPVVELVLN
;
A
#
# COMPACT_ATOMS: atom_id res chain seq x y z
N MET A 1 -88.39 16.89 20.08
CA MET A 1 -87.54 17.28 18.92
C MET A 1 -86.20 16.60 19.04
N LYS A 2 -86.01 15.54 18.28
CA LYS A 2 -84.74 14.65 18.33
C LYS A 2 -83.79 15.15 17.25
N LYS A 3 -82.53 15.54 17.64
CA LYS A 3 -81.42 15.81 16.70
C LYS A 3 -80.62 14.51 16.53
N GLN A 4 -80.50 14.03 15.30
CA GLN A 4 -79.67 12.95 14.88
C GLN A 4 -78.25 13.47 14.71
N ILE A 5 -77.28 12.80 15.34
CA ILE A 5 -75.85 13.00 15.13
C ILE A 5 -75.38 11.90 14.16
N ARG A 6 -74.92 12.33 12.97
CA ARG A 6 -74.24 11.43 12.01
C ARG A 6 -72.75 11.37 12.35
N GLN A 7 -72.29 10.20 12.69
CA GLN A 7 -70.87 9.90 12.77
C GLN A 7 -70.25 9.63 11.38
N PHE A 8 -69.31 10.45 10.99
CA PHE A 8 -68.45 10.18 9.83
C PHE A 8 -67.25 9.36 10.32
N ALA A 9 -67.09 8.11 9.88
CA ALA A 9 -65.90 7.31 10.06
C ALA A 9 -64.93 7.67 8.95
N LEU A 10 -63.76 8.27 9.30
CA LEU A 10 -62.67 8.55 8.40
C LEU A 10 -61.73 7.33 8.38
N LEU A 11 -61.73 6.55 7.31
CA LEU A 11 -60.75 5.48 7.07
C LEU A 11 -59.42 6.12 6.61
N LEU A 12 -58.41 6.15 7.48
CA LEU A 12 -57.03 6.43 7.12
C LEU A 12 -56.39 5.16 6.51
N LEU A 13 -56.27 5.12 5.20
CA LEU A 13 -55.43 4.17 4.48
C LEU A 13 -53.96 4.63 4.64
N LEU A 14 -53.24 4.00 5.56
CA LEU A 14 -51.77 4.08 5.64
C LEU A 14 -51.19 3.24 4.50
N GLY A 15 -50.89 3.88 3.38
CA GLY A 15 -50.09 3.31 2.31
C GLY A 15 -48.63 3.26 2.77
N SER A 16 -48.14 2.09 3.24
CA SER A 16 -46.72 1.84 3.45
C SER A 16 -46.01 1.70 2.09
N THR A 17 -45.45 2.82 1.61
CA THR A 17 -44.51 2.77 0.50
C THR A 17 -43.20 2.18 1.03
N THR A 18 -43.00 0.89 0.83
CA THR A 18 -41.68 0.25 0.97
C THR A 18 -40.77 0.83 -0.13
N VAL A 19 -39.91 1.76 0.24
CA VAL A 19 -38.78 2.18 -0.60
C VAL A 19 -37.81 1.04 -0.61
N THR A 20 -37.89 0.16 -1.59
CA THR A 20 -36.82 -0.80 -1.90
C THR A 20 -35.63 -0.01 -2.45
N LEU A 21 -34.64 0.24 -1.60
CA LEU A 21 -33.34 0.65 -2.06
C LEU A 21 -32.77 -0.52 -2.91
N HIS A 22 -32.92 -0.42 -4.23
CA HIS A 22 -32.18 -1.25 -5.15
C HIS A 22 -30.73 -0.80 -5.05
N ALA A 23 -29.91 -1.56 -4.32
CA ALA A 23 -28.46 -1.47 -4.47
C ALA A 23 -28.18 -1.75 -5.95
N GLN A 24 -27.68 -0.75 -6.67
CA GLN A 24 -27.33 -0.90 -8.08
C GLN A 24 -26.25 -1.97 -8.19
N GLU A 25 -26.55 -3.08 -8.85
CA GLU A 25 -25.64 -4.19 -9.02
C GLU A 25 -24.40 -3.68 -9.76
N LYS A 26 -23.22 -3.81 -9.13
CA LYS A 26 -21.98 -3.32 -9.73
C LYS A 26 -21.64 -4.12 -10.98
N LYS A 27 -21.09 -3.44 -11.97
CA LYS A 27 -20.62 -4.07 -13.22
C LYS A 27 -19.39 -4.92 -12.94
N HIS A 28 -19.15 -5.93 -13.78
CA HIS A 28 -17.95 -6.76 -13.77
C HIS A 28 -17.13 -6.55 -15.05
N ILE A 29 -15.80 -6.53 -14.90
CA ILE A 29 -14.83 -6.42 -16.00
C ILE A 29 -14.38 -7.81 -16.44
N THR A 30 -14.28 -8.73 -15.48
CA THR A 30 -13.81 -10.12 -15.69
C THR A 30 -14.89 -11.12 -15.28
N SER A 31 -14.62 -12.39 -15.52
CA SER A 31 -15.47 -13.52 -15.07
C SER A 31 -14.92 -14.18 -13.80
N GLU A 32 -13.98 -13.54 -13.08
CA GLU A 32 -13.41 -14.08 -11.84
C GLU A 32 -14.49 -14.16 -10.75
N THR A 33 -14.69 -15.35 -10.18
CA THR A 33 -15.59 -15.51 -9.05
C THR A 33 -14.95 -15.04 -7.73
N PRO A 34 -15.74 -14.69 -6.68
CA PRO A 34 -15.20 -14.33 -5.37
C PRO A 34 -14.25 -15.38 -4.79
N ALA A 35 -14.55 -16.67 -4.93
CA ALA A 35 -13.70 -17.76 -4.46
C ALA A 35 -12.36 -17.84 -5.22
N GLN A 36 -12.36 -17.55 -6.51
CA GLN A 36 -11.13 -17.48 -7.32
C GLN A 36 -10.28 -16.28 -6.89
N LYS A 37 -10.90 -15.11 -6.66
CA LYS A 37 -10.23 -13.92 -6.15
C LYS A 37 -9.62 -14.18 -4.77
N GLU A 38 -10.37 -14.78 -3.84
CA GLU A 38 -9.89 -15.13 -2.51
C GLU A 38 -8.65 -16.05 -2.60
N LYS A 39 -8.71 -17.11 -3.41
CA LYS A 39 -7.57 -18.02 -3.62
C LYS A 39 -6.36 -17.31 -4.20
N ARG A 40 -6.56 -16.39 -5.14
CA ARG A 40 -5.48 -15.60 -5.77
C ARG A 40 -4.85 -14.62 -4.79
N MET A 41 -5.65 -14.03 -3.90
CA MET A 41 -5.24 -13.06 -2.90
C MET A 41 -4.68 -13.69 -1.62
N ALA A 42 -4.90 -14.98 -1.37
CA ALA A 42 -4.60 -15.66 -0.10
C ALA A 42 -3.15 -15.46 0.39
N TRP A 43 -2.18 -15.52 -0.52
CA TRP A 43 -0.78 -15.30 -0.15
C TRP A 43 -0.54 -13.88 0.35
N TRP A 44 -1.16 -12.87 -0.27
CA TRP A 44 -0.96 -11.46 0.03
C TRP A 44 -1.65 -11.07 1.35
N THR A 45 -2.85 -11.59 1.61
CA THR A 45 -3.54 -11.41 2.88
C THR A 45 -2.87 -12.16 4.04
N HIS A 46 -2.10 -13.22 3.75
CA HIS A 46 -1.26 -13.91 4.72
C HIS A 46 0.03 -13.15 5.02
N ASP A 47 0.72 -12.67 3.98
CA ASP A 47 2.09 -12.15 4.06
C ASP A 47 2.18 -10.75 4.70
N ARG A 48 1.13 -9.94 4.67
CA ARG A 48 0.89 -8.70 5.40
C ARG A 48 1.89 -7.57 5.25
N PHE A 49 3.18 -7.82 4.96
CA PHE A 49 4.26 -6.84 5.02
C PHE A 49 5.12 -6.85 3.76
N GLY A 50 5.22 -5.69 3.09
CA GLY A 50 5.98 -5.49 1.88
C GLY A 50 6.91 -4.28 1.90
N MET A 51 7.86 -4.23 0.95
CA MET A 51 8.75 -3.10 0.68
C MET A 51 8.28 -2.34 -0.55
N PHE A 52 8.13 -1.02 -0.45
CA PHE A 52 8.03 -0.13 -1.59
C PHE A 52 9.39 0.51 -1.85
N ILE A 53 9.78 0.67 -3.11
CA ILE A 53 11.06 1.29 -3.47
C ILE A 53 10.79 2.39 -4.48
N HIS A 54 10.91 3.66 -4.05
CA HIS A 54 10.79 4.82 -4.92
C HIS A 54 12.17 5.30 -5.36
N TRP A 55 12.51 5.00 -6.61
CA TRP A 55 13.82 5.32 -7.16
C TRP A 55 13.74 5.76 -8.63
N GLY A 56 14.49 6.80 -8.97
CA GLY A 56 14.52 7.41 -10.29
C GLY A 56 15.51 8.57 -10.34
N LEU A 57 15.39 9.41 -11.37
CA LEU A 57 16.26 10.60 -11.54
C LEU A 57 16.15 11.58 -10.38
N TYR A 58 15.01 11.64 -9.73
CA TYR A 58 14.75 12.51 -8.56
C TYR A 58 15.66 12.19 -7.35
N ALA A 59 16.34 11.05 -7.35
CA ALA A 59 17.33 10.75 -6.32
C ALA A 59 18.60 11.61 -6.44
N LEU A 60 18.90 12.15 -7.63
CA LEU A 60 20.08 13.01 -7.83
C LEU A 60 19.94 14.38 -7.13
N PRO A 61 18.84 15.15 -7.37
CA PRO A 61 18.63 16.38 -6.64
C PRO A 61 18.43 16.16 -5.14
N ALA A 62 18.02 14.97 -4.72
CA ALA A 62 17.86 14.57 -3.32
C ALA A 62 16.98 15.53 -2.49
N ARG A 63 15.86 15.99 -3.09
CA ARG A 63 14.91 16.95 -2.53
C ARG A 63 13.46 16.58 -2.81
N HIS A 64 13.07 15.29 -2.60
CA HIS A 64 11.74 14.76 -2.87
C HIS A 64 11.54 14.24 -4.31
N GLU A 65 10.71 13.21 -4.49
CA GLU A 65 10.39 12.62 -5.82
C GLU A 65 9.57 13.57 -6.72
N TRP A 66 8.89 14.53 -6.12
CA TRP A 66 8.15 15.59 -6.84
C TRP A 66 8.98 16.82 -7.17
N VAL A 67 10.31 16.78 -7.06
CA VAL A 67 11.20 17.93 -7.30
C VAL A 67 10.95 18.59 -8.66
N LYS A 68 10.73 17.82 -9.72
CA LYS A 68 10.41 18.34 -11.07
C LYS A 68 9.12 19.18 -11.06
N HIS A 69 8.11 18.72 -10.33
CA HIS A 69 6.84 19.44 -10.16
C HIS A 69 6.99 20.66 -9.25
N ASN A 70 7.59 20.48 -8.07
CA ASN A 70 7.69 21.51 -7.06
C ASN A 70 8.54 22.71 -7.51
N GLU A 71 9.62 22.45 -8.23
CA GLU A 71 10.51 23.46 -8.80
C GLU A 71 10.12 23.85 -10.24
N ARG A 72 9.02 23.29 -10.79
CA ARG A 72 8.48 23.61 -12.12
C ARG A 72 9.51 23.43 -13.25
N LEU A 73 10.37 22.42 -13.11
CA LEU A 73 11.45 22.17 -14.06
C LEU A 73 10.92 21.73 -15.43
N THR A 74 11.45 22.33 -16.49
CA THR A 74 11.20 21.86 -17.85
C THR A 74 11.92 20.54 -18.13
N ASN A 75 11.63 19.89 -19.26
CA ASN A 75 12.36 18.69 -19.67
C ASN A 75 13.86 19.00 -19.89
N GLU A 76 14.17 20.15 -20.48
CA GLU A 76 15.54 20.60 -20.74
C GLU A 76 16.30 20.82 -19.43
N GLN A 77 15.69 21.47 -18.45
CA GLN A 77 16.31 21.69 -17.13
C GLN A 77 16.49 20.37 -16.36
N TYR A 78 15.57 19.40 -16.54
CA TYR A 78 15.62 18.11 -15.87
C TYR A 78 16.59 17.12 -16.54
N GLN A 79 16.95 17.36 -17.84
CA GLN A 79 17.83 16.53 -18.64
C GLN A 79 19.19 16.26 -17.97
N GLN A 80 19.74 17.24 -17.23
CA GLN A 80 20.99 17.08 -16.51
C GLN A 80 21.01 15.85 -15.59
N TYR A 81 19.86 15.51 -14.97
CA TYR A 81 19.77 14.34 -14.08
C TYR A 81 19.82 13.03 -14.87
N PHE A 82 19.28 13.01 -16.07
CA PHE A 82 19.43 11.88 -16.98
C PHE A 82 20.89 11.70 -17.43
N ASP A 83 21.55 12.78 -17.82
CA ASP A 83 22.94 12.74 -18.29
C ASP A 83 23.94 12.32 -17.20
N LEU A 84 23.59 12.62 -15.94
CA LEU A 84 24.42 12.32 -14.76
C LEU A 84 24.03 11.02 -14.05
N PHE A 85 22.91 10.38 -14.40
CA PHE A 85 22.44 9.17 -13.70
C PHE A 85 23.43 8.02 -13.84
N ASN A 86 24.08 7.69 -12.73
CA ASN A 86 25.08 6.63 -12.64
C ASN A 86 25.02 5.93 -11.29
N PRO A 87 24.11 4.95 -11.10
CA PRO A 87 23.96 4.23 -9.84
C PRO A 87 25.04 3.18 -9.66
N ASN A 88 26.27 3.61 -9.54
CA ASN A 88 27.48 2.76 -9.52
C ASN A 88 27.66 1.92 -8.23
N GLN A 89 26.77 2.09 -7.24
CA GLN A 89 26.71 1.28 -6.03
C GLN A 89 25.40 0.47 -5.93
N PHE A 90 24.61 0.43 -6.99
CA PHE A 90 23.38 -0.37 -7.01
C PHE A 90 23.71 -1.85 -6.91
N ASP A 91 23.32 -2.43 -5.78
CA ASP A 91 23.39 -3.85 -5.49
C ASP A 91 21.99 -4.37 -5.11
N PRO A 92 21.22 -4.90 -6.08
CA PRO A 92 19.88 -5.39 -5.84
C PRO A 92 19.85 -6.62 -4.92
N VAL A 93 20.95 -7.38 -4.83
CA VAL A 93 21.06 -8.53 -3.91
C VAL A 93 21.10 -8.03 -2.46
N SER A 94 21.85 -6.96 -2.20
CA SER A 94 21.86 -6.30 -0.89
C SER A 94 20.47 -5.77 -0.52
N TRP A 95 19.73 -5.14 -1.47
CA TRP A 95 18.37 -4.68 -1.22
C TRP A 95 17.44 -5.84 -0.85
N ALA A 96 17.48 -6.93 -1.63
CA ALA A 96 16.63 -8.10 -1.38
C ALA A 96 16.91 -8.76 -0.03
N LYS A 97 18.20 -8.87 0.35
CA LYS A 97 18.59 -9.41 1.66
C LYS A 97 18.11 -8.53 2.81
N GLN A 98 18.19 -7.20 2.68
CA GLN A 98 17.68 -6.28 3.70
C GLN A 98 16.16 -6.38 3.85
N ALA A 99 15.42 -6.44 2.73
CA ALA A 99 13.97 -6.65 2.75
C ALA A 99 13.60 -7.97 3.44
N LYS A 100 14.28 -9.07 3.08
CA LYS A 100 14.06 -10.39 3.68
C LYS A 100 14.37 -10.40 5.17
N ALA A 101 15.50 -9.82 5.57
CA ALA A 101 15.92 -9.73 6.97
C ALA A 101 14.92 -8.90 7.80
N ALA A 102 14.33 -7.86 7.23
CA ALA A 102 13.25 -7.09 7.85
C ALA A 102 11.91 -7.83 7.94
N GLY A 103 11.79 -9.05 7.37
CA GLY A 103 10.57 -9.85 7.37
C GLY A 103 9.59 -9.51 6.24
N MET A 104 10.00 -8.72 5.25
CA MET A 104 9.13 -8.39 4.11
C MET A 104 8.99 -9.57 3.15
N LYS A 105 7.79 -9.80 2.62
CA LYS A 105 7.44 -10.95 1.79
C LYS A 105 7.26 -10.62 0.31
N TYR A 106 7.08 -9.35 -0.01
CA TYR A 106 6.97 -8.83 -1.37
C TYR A 106 7.62 -7.46 -1.46
N ALA A 107 7.97 -7.06 -2.67
CA ALA A 107 8.54 -5.74 -2.94
C ALA A 107 8.00 -5.18 -4.24
N VAL A 108 7.72 -3.88 -4.25
CA VAL A 108 7.23 -3.13 -5.41
C VAL A 108 8.26 -2.03 -5.74
N LEU A 109 8.77 -2.04 -6.98
CA LEU A 109 9.72 -1.04 -7.47
C LEU A 109 9.02 -0.05 -8.40
N THR A 110 9.30 1.24 -8.28
CA THR A 110 8.89 2.25 -9.26
C THR A 110 9.62 2.02 -10.60
N THR A 111 9.00 1.29 -11.51
CA THR A 111 9.60 1.04 -12.83
C THR A 111 9.61 2.28 -13.72
N LYS A 112 8.59 3.14 -13.58
CA LYS A 112 8.49 4.49 -14.13
C LYS A 112 7.67 5.35 -13.17
N HIS A 113 8.24 6.44 -12.67
CA HIS A 113 7.54 7.44 -11.86
C HIS A 113 7.01 8.60 -12.74
N HIS A 114 6.40 9.61 -12.16
CA HIS A 114 5.73 10.72 -12.88
C HIS A 114 6.64 11.50 -13.83
N GLU A 115 7.95 11.56 -13.57
CA GLU A 115 8.92 12.23 -14.45
C GLU A 115 9.14 11.53 -15.79
N GLY A 116 8.57 10.31 -15.98
CA GLY A 116 8.61 9.57 -17.23
C GLY A 116 9.87 8.72 -17.46
N PHE A 117 10.84 8.74 -16.53
CA PHE A 117 12.07 7.96 -16.65
C PHE A 117 11.85 6.49 -16.37
N CYS A 118 12.24 5.62 -17.32
CA CYS A 118 12.11 4.18 -17.21
C CYS A 118 13.37 3.55 -16.62
N LEU A 119 13.25 2.83 -15.49
CA LEU A 119 14.34 2.02 -14.93
C LEU A 119 14.58 0.73 -15.73
N PHE A 120 13.68 0.36 -16.64
CA PHE A 120 13.71 -0.82 -17.51
C PHE A 120 14.07 -0.46 -18.95
N ASP A 121 14.48 -1.46 -19.73
CA ASP A 121 14.87 -1.30 -21.14
C ASP A 121 13.65 -1.27 -22.07
N SER A 122 12.84 -0.19 -21.98
CA SER A 122 11.69 -0.01 -22.87
C SER A 122 12.12 0.23 -24.32
N LYS A 123 11.36 -0.36 -25.26
CA LYS A 123 11.53 -0.11 -26.72
C LYS A 123 10.77 1.13 -27.18
N TYR A 124 9.96 1.73 -26.33
CA TYR A 124 9.04 2.81 -26.69
C TYR A 124 9.53 4.19 -26.26
N THR A 125 10.69 4.28 -25.62
CA THR A 125 11.32 5.54 -25.24
C THR A 125 12.83 5.40 -25.15
N ASP A 126 13.54 6.49 -25.44
CA ASP A 126 14.98 6.63 -25.17
C ASP A 126 15.26 7.19 -23.77
N TYR A 127 14.21 7.63 -23.05
CA TYR A 127 14.31 8.16 -21.69
C TYR A 127 14.30 7.03 -20.66
N LYS A 128 15.38 6.24 -20.66
CA LYS A 128 15.51 4.98 -19.92
C LYS A 128 16.93 4.75 -19.38
N ALA A 129 17.04 3.93 -18.35
CA ALA A 129 18.29 3.67 -17.63
C ALA A 129 19.41 3.09 -18.52
N THR A 130 19.07 2.25 -19.49
CA THR A 130 20.05 1.68 -20.44
C THR A 130 20.70 2.73 -21.34
N ASN A 131 20.10 3.90 -21.51
CA ASN A 131 20.64 5.01 -22.29
C ASN A 131 21.43 6.04 -21.46
N THR A 132 21.42 5.90 -20.13
CA THR A 132 22.23 6.73 -19.22
C THR A 132 23.64 6.13 -19.01
N LYS A 133 24.41 6.70 -18.10
CA LYS A 133 25.70 6.12 -17.67
C LYS A 133 25.55 4.77 -16.95
N ALA A 134 24.32 4.44 -16.49
CA ALA A 134 24.03 3.13 -15.91
C ALA A 134 24.26 1.97 -16.89
N LYS A 135 23.81 2.13 -18.17
CA LYS A 135 23.89 1.09 -19.20
C LYS A 135 23.31 -0.26 -18.78
N ARG A 136 22.33 -0.26 -17.88
CA ARG A 136 21.77 -1.46 -17.22
C ARG A 136 20.25 -1.40 -17.24
N ASP A 137 19.60 -2.57 -17.36
CA ASP A 137 18.18 -2.77 -17.06
C ASP A 137 18.05 -3.03 -15.54
N LEU A 138 17.79 -1.96 -14.79
CA LEU A 138 17.76 -2.00 -13.32
C LEU A 138 16.55 -2.80 -12.80
N VAL A 139 15.46 -2.85 -13.57
CA VAL A 139 14.27 -3.66 -13.24
C VAL A 139 14.59 -5.15 -13.38
N ARG A 140 15.32 -5.55 -14.41
CA ARG A 140 15.75 -6.94 -14.61
C ARG A 140 16.56 -7.44 -13.41
N GLU A 141 17.51 -6.63 -12.98
CA GLU A 141 18.37 -6.97 -11.86
C GLU A 141 17.63 -7.04 -10.53
N PHE A 142 16.71 -6.08 -10.29
CA PHE A 142 15.80 -6.11 -9.15
C PHE A 142 14.97 -7.41 -9.12
N VAL A 143 14.32 -7.75 -10.23
CA VAL A 143 13.48 -8.95 -10.34
C VAL A 143 14.28 -10.23 -10.02
N ASN A 144 15.48 -10.35 -10.59
CA ASN A 144 16.32 -11.52 -10.39
C ASN A 144 16.75 -11.67 -8.92
N ALA A 145 17.19 -10.56 -8.30
CA ALA A 145 17.67 -10.56 -6.92
C ALA A 145 16.55 -10.87 -5.91
N PHE A 146 15.39 -10.22 -6.04
CA PHE A 146 14.30 -10.40 -5.08
C PHE A 146 13.68 -11.79 -5.19
N ARG A 147 13.54 -12.34 -6.41
CA ARG A 147 13.10 -13.73 -6.59
C ARG A 147 14.08 -14.75 -6.02
N ALA A 148 15.37 -14.52 -6.18
CA ALA A 148 16.40 -15.40 -5.62
C ALA A 148 16.33 -15.48 -4.08
N GLU A 149 15.88 -14.41 -3.42
CA GLU A 149 15.63 -14.39 -1.98
C GLU A 149 14.22 -14.88 -1.57
N GLY A 150 13.39 -15.31 -2.53
CA GLY A 150 12.03 -15.81 -2.29
C GLY A 150 11.00 -14.71 -2.03
N ILE A 151 11.32 -13.46 -2.35
CA ILE A 151 10.42 -12.30 -2.21
C ILE A 151 9.61 -12.16 -3.50
N LYS A 152 8.28 -11.99 -3.37
CA LYS A 152 7.39 -11.76 -4.50
C LYS A 152 7.62 -10.38 -5.08
N VAL A 153 7.49 -10.27 -6.40
CA VAL A 153 7.87 -9.06 -7.15
C VAL A 153 6.66 -8.34 -7.67
N GLY A 154 6.60 -7.04 -7.37
CA GLY A 154 5.63 -6.11 -7.91
C GLY A 154 6.29 -4.94 -8.64
N PHE A 155 5.52 -4.31 -9.51
CA PHE A 155 5.91 -3.11 -10.23
C PHE A 155 4.93 -1.98 -9.92
N TYR A 156 5.47 -0.81 -9.63
CA TYR A 156 4.74 0.44 -9.69
C TYR A 156 4.93 1.05 -11.09
N TYR A 157 3.86 1.58 -11.64
CA TYR A 157 3.89 2.31 -12.89
C TYR A 157 2.98 3.55 -12.81
N SER A 158 3.55 4.72 -13.01
CA SER A 158 2.80 5.98 -13.05
C SER A 158 1.91 6.06 -14.29
N LEU A 159 0.62 6.33 -14.09
CA LEU A 159 -0.33 6.62 -15.18
C LEU A 159 -0.07 7.98 -15.83
N ILE A 160 0.49 8.93 -15.08
CA ILE A 160 0.92 10.22 -15.61
C ILE A 160 2.37 10.20 -16.06
N ASP A 161 2.73 11.10 -16.97
CA ASP A 161 4.08 11.19 -17.55
C ASP A 161 4.40 12.63 -17.94
N TRP A 162 5.22 13.29 -17.13
CA TRP A 162 5.60 14.68 -17.35
C TRP A 162 6.64 14.88 -18.44
N HIS A 163 7.15 13.81 -19.03
CA HIS A 163 8.16 13.85 -20.10
C HIS A 163 7.57 13.56 -21.48
N HIS A 164 6.53 12.70 -21.56
CA HIS A 164 5.99 12.24 -22.83
C HIS A 164 5.37 13.39 -23.64
N PRO A 165 5.73 13.57 -24.93
CA PRO A 165 5.29 14.73 -25.74
C PRO A 165 3.76 14.80 -25.92
N ASP A 166 3.07 13.66 -26.01
CA ASP A 166 1.63 13.58 -26.18
C ASP A 166 0.83 13.57 -24.86
N PHE A 167 1.51 13.52 -23.69
CA PHE A 167 0.81 13.66 -22.42
C PHE A 167 0.35 15.11 -22.25
N THR A 168 -0.96 15.32 -22.07
CA THR A 168 -1.52 16.66 -21.96
C THR A 168 -1.19 17.30 -20.62
N ILE A 169 -0.82 18.58 -20.67
CA ILE A 169 -0.62 19.41 -19.47
C ILE A 169 -1.94 19.53 -18.72
N ASP A 170 -1.92 19.25 -17.45
CA ASP A 170 -3.05 19.24 -16.53
C ASP A 170 -2.72 19.96 -15.21
N GLY A 171 -3.61 19.84 -14.20
CA GLY A 171 -3.49 20.53 -12.93
C GLY A 171 -2.26 20.13 -12.08
N VAL A 172 -1.62 19.00 -12.38
CA VAL A 172 -0.43 18.49 -11.64
C VAL A 172 0.82 18.41 -12.52
N HIS A 173 0.74 18.83 -13.79
CA HIS A 173 1.93 18.88 -14.64
C HIS A 173 2.91 19.97 -14.18
N PRO A 174 4.25 19.76 -14.19
CA PRO A 174 5.24 20.79 -13.79
C PRO A 174 5.07 22.10 -14.54
N GLN A 175 4.71 22.04 -15.82
CA GLN A 175 4.51 23.19 -16.72
C GLN A 175 3.08 23.75 -16.71
N ARG A 176 2.27 23.36 -15.70
CA ARG A 176 0.92 23.89 -15.57
C ARG A 176 0.95 25.40 -15.35
N PRO A 177 0.05 26.17 -15.98
CA PRO A 177 -0.11 27.57 -15.67
C PRO A 177 -0.85 27.75 -14.35
N GLU A 178 -0.51 28.79 -13.59
CA GLU A 178 -1.26 29.15 -12.39
C GLU A 178 -2.57 29.84 -12.74
N ASN A 179 -3.66 29.42 -12.09
CA ASN A 179 -4.98 30.05 -12.21
C ASN A 179 -5.46 30.25 -13.66
N ALA A 180 -5.07 29.37 -14.58
CA ALA A 180 -5.37 29.51 -15.99
C ALA A 180 -6.79 29.10 -16.36
N SER A 181 -7.33 29.78 -17.37
CA SER A 181 -8.59 29.40 -18.00
C SER A 181 -8.42 28.16 -18.89
N ASP A 182 -9.54 27.52 -19.24
CA ASP A 182 -9.54 26.35 -20.12
C ASP A 182 -8.93 26.65 -21.51
N SER A 183 -9.05 27.90 -21.98
CA SER A 183 -8.44 28.35 -23.25
C SER A 183 -6.90 28.34 -23.21
N VAL A 184 -6.28 28.58 -22.05
CA VAL A 184 -4.83 28.49 -21.87
C VAL A 184 -4.39 27.03 -21.91
N TYR A 185 -5.11 26.13 -21.21
CA TYR A 185 -4.83 24.68 -21.29
C TYR A 185 -5.01 24.16 -22.71
N ALA A 186 -6.08 24.56 -23.43
CA ALA A 186 -6.30 24.16 -24.81
C ALA A 186 -5.14 24.58 -25.74
N ARG A 187 -4.61 25.80 -25.54
CA ARG A 187 -3.44 26.30 -26.31
C ARG A 187 -2.18 25.49 -25.97
N LEU A 188 -1.89 25.20 -24.70
CA LEU A 188 -0.71 24.44 -24.29
C LEU A 188 -0.76 22.98 -24.76
N ASN A 189 -1.95 22.43 -24.90
CA ASN A 189 -2.18 21.06 -25.32
C ASN A 189 -2.41 20.93 -26.85
N LYS A 190 -2.33 22.04 -27.62
CA LYS A 190 -2.49 21.99 -29.05
C LYS A 190 -1.43 21.06 -29.69
N GLY A 191 -1.91 20.05 -30.41
CA GLY A 191 -1.06 19.07 -31.12
C GLY A 191 -0.69 17.84 -30.25
N LYS A 192 -1.00 17.82 -28.98
CA LYS A 192 -0.84 16.62 -28.13
C LYS A 192 -2.01 15.64 -28.34
N ASP A 193 -1.72 14.35 -28.31
CA ASP A 193 -2.70 13.27 -28.56
C ASP A 193 -2.66 12.21 -27.45
N MET A 194 -3.61 12.26 -26.54
CA MET A 194 -3.74 11.27 -25.44
C MET A 194 -3.98 9.83 -25.95
N ASN A 195 -4.44 9.62 -27.20
CA ASN A 195 -4.54 8.27 -27.74
C ASN A 195 -3.15 7.67 -28.01
N LYS A 196 -2.20 8.48 -28.48
CA LYS A 196 -0.80 8.06 -28.63
C LYS A 196 -0.17 7.76 -27.29
N TYR A 197 -0.43 8.63 -26.30
CA TYR A 197 0.02 8.37 -24.94
C TYR A 197 -0.57 7.09 -24.35
N ARG A 198 -1.89 6.84 -24.52
CA ARG A 198 -2.52 5.57 -24.09
C ARG A 198 -1.89 4.34 -24.73
N GLN A 199 -1.55 4.42 -26.01
CA GLN A 199 -0.88 3.32 -26.69
C GLN A 199 0.53 3.08 -26.14
N TYR A 200 1.30 4.16 -25.90
CA TYR A 200 2.61 4.10 -25.25
C TYR A 200 2.51 3.44 -23.86
N LEU A 201 1.59 3.88 -23.02
CA LEU A 201 1.32 3.32 -21.69
C LEU A 201 1.03 1.80 -21.77
N ARG A 202 0.13 1.39 -22.66
CA ARG A 202 -0.20 -0.04 -22.85
C ARG A 202 0.99 -0.85 -23.33
N ASN A 203 1.78 -0.31 -24.23
CA ASN A 203 2.96 -0.97 -24.75
C ASN A 203 3.98 -1.20 -23.63
N GLN A 204 4.27 -0.21 -22.82
CA GLN A 204 5.20 -0.32 -21.70
C GLN A 204 4.72 -1.28 -20.60
N ILE A 205 3.43 -1.24 -20.24
CA ILE A 205 2.86 -2.22 -19.30
C ILE A 205 2.95 -3.63 -19.89
N THR A 206 2.72 -3.79 -21.19
CA THR A 206 2.91 -5.08 -21.88
C THR A 206 4.36 -5.57 -21.78
N GLU A 207 5.36 -4.71 -21.99
CA GLU A 207 6.77 -5.07 -21.79
C GLU A 207 7.03 -5.56 -20.35
N LEU A 208 6.56 -4.81 -19.35
CA LEU A 208 6.74 -5.15 -17.95
C LEU A 208 6.09 -6.49 -17.59
N LEU A 209 4.92 -6.81 -18.15
CA LEU A 209 4.19 -8.03 -17.84
C LEU A 209 4.64 -9.26 -18.66
N THR A 210 5.40 -9.06 -19.76
CA THR A 210 5.80 -10.17 -20.65
C THR A 210 7.29 -10.48 -20.63
N GLN A 211 8.14 -9.50 -20.29
CA GLN A 211 9.60 -9.66 -20.39
C GLN A 211 10.27 -10.06 -19.07
N TYR A 212 9.61 -9.89 -17.93
CA TYR A 212 10.19 -10.10 -16.59
C TYR A 212 9.67 -11.36 -15.89
N GLY A 213 8.97 -12.24 -16.61
CA GLY A 213 8.34 -13.44 -16.06
C GLY A 213 7.10 -13.11 -15.22
N LYS A 214 6.82 -13.93 -14.21
CA LYS A 214 5.65 -13.72 -13.34
C LYS A 214 5.81 -12.44 -12.51
N ILE A 215 4.81 -11.57 -12.55
CA ILE A 215 4.69 -10.39 -11.70
C ILE A 215 3.53 -10.60 -10.74
N ASP A 216 3.77 -10.43 -9.45
CA ASP A 216 2.79 -10.75 -8.41
C ASP A 216 1.86 -9.55 -8.14
N ILE A 217 2.36 -8.31 -8.24
CA ILE A 217 1.61 -7.07 -7.98
C ILE A 217 1.88 -6.06 -9.09
N LEU A 218 0.84 -5.40 -9.58
CA LEU A 218 0.95 -4.18 -10.37
C LEU A 218 0.28 -3.03 -9.62
N TRP A 219 1.10 -2.08 -9.19
CA TRP A 219 0.71 -0.89 -8.49
C TRP A 219 0.67 0.29 -9.48
N LEU A 220 -0.52 0.61 -9.98
CA LEU A 220 -0.74 1.74 -10.89
C LEU A 220 -0.96 3.01 -10.06
N ASP A 221 -0.54 4.16 -10.56
CA ASP A 221 -0.65 5.37 -9.74
C ASP A 221 -1.13 6.57 -10.51
N PHE A 222 -1.92 7.37 -9.81
CA PHE A 222 -2.30 8.74 -10.11
C PHE A 222 -3.47 8.91 -11.06
N SER A 223 -4.67 8.47 -10.64
CA SER A 223 -5.94 8.98 -11.18
C SER A 223 -6.52 10.05 -10.25
N TYR A 224 -6.88 11.19 -10.83
CA TYR A 224 -7.45 12.36 -10.14
C TYR A 224 -8.50 13.02 -11.03
N PRO A 225 -9.67 12.36 -11.18
CA PRO A 225 -10.73 12.85 -12.07
C PRO A 225 -11.23 14.22 -11.61
N GLY A 226 -11.75 15.00 -12.55
CA GLY A 226 -12.28 16.32 -12.29
C GLY A 226 -11.74 17.38 -13.25
N LYS A 227 -12.00 18.66 -12.93
CA LYS A 227 -11.54 19.76 -13.77
C LYS A 227 -10.00 19.80 -13.82
N ASN A 228 -9.45 19.80 -15.04
CA ASN A 228 -8.00 19.72 -15.27
C ASN A 228 -7.32 18.50 -14.62
N GLY A 229 -8.06 17.42 -14.40
CA GLY A 229 -7.54 16.14 -13.95
C GLY A 229 -7.59 15.07 -15.00
N LYS A 230 -7.26 13.84 -14.61
CA LYS A 230 -7.31 12.64 -15.45
C LYS A 230 -7.86 11.45 -14.65
N GLY A 231 -8.65 10.61 -15.30
CA GLY A 231 -9.27 9.46 -14.68
C GLY A 231 -9.37 8.27 -15.63
N LYS A 232 -10.26 7.35 -15.32
CA LYS A 232 -10.44 6.08 -16.02
C LYS A 232 -10.55 6.20 -17.55
N ASP A 233 -11.21 7.25 -18.05
CA ASP A 233 -11.42 7.45 -19.50
C ASP A 233 -10.13 7.90 -20.20
N ASP A 234 -9.27 8.64 -19.50
CA ASP A 234 -7.96 9.04 -20.01
C ASP A 234 -7.01 7.85 -20.18
N TRP A 235 -7.13 6.85 -19.36
CA TRP A 235 -6.32 5.62 -19.41
C TRP A 235 -6.97 4.52 -20.26
N ASP A 236 -8.25 4.65 -20.63
CA ASP A 236 -9.09 3.56 -21.10
C ASP A 236 -8.97 2.36 -20.14
N ALA A 237 -9.21 2.66 -18.86
CA ALA A 237 -8.84 1.82 -17.72
C ALA A 237 -9.47 0.41 -17.76
N VAL A 238 -10.72 0.30 -18.24
CA VAL A 238 -11.39 -1.00 -18.38
C VAL A 238 -10.64 -1.93 -19.33
N ASN A 239 -10.26 -1.43 -20.51
CA ASN A 239 -9.52 -2.23 -21.48
C ASN A 239 -8.06 -2.47 -21.04
N LEU A 240 -7.48 -1.52 -20.32
CA LEU A 240 -6.16 -1.69 -19.70
C LEU A 240 -6.19 -2.83 -18.67
N LEU A 241 -7.17 -2.85 -17.75
CA LEU A 241 -7.30 -3.90 -16.75
C LEU A 241 -7.56 -5.27 -17.40
N LYS A 242 -8.42 -5.34 -18.43
CA LYS A 242 -8.63 -6.59 -19.21
C LYS A 242 -7.34 -7.09 -19.83
N MET A 243 -6.53 -6.21 -20.39
CA MET A 243 -5.23 -6.56 -20.96
C MET A 243 -4.27 -7.12 -19.89
N ILE A 244 -4.17 -6.46 -18.74
CA ILE A 244 -3.34 -6.89 -17.60
C ILE A 244 -3.76 -8.30 -17.14
N ARG A 245 -5.05 -8.51 -16.89
CA ARG A 245 -5.59 -9.82 -16.46
C ARG A 245 -5.38 -10.93 -17.49
N LYS A 246 -5.47 -10.60 -18.79
CA LYS A 246 -5.21 -11.55 -19.87
C LYS A 246 -3.74 -11.98 -19.91
N GLN A 247 -2.82 -11.04 -19.69
CA GLN A 247 -1.38 -11.33 -19.73
C GLN A 247 -0.91 -12.06 -18.48
N GLN A 248 -1.40 -11.68 -17.32
CA GLN A 248 -1.05 -12.28 -16.03
C GLN A 248 -2.31 -12.49 -15.15
N PRO A 249 -3.03 -13.61 -15.31
CA PRO A 249 -4.28 -13.85 -14.56
C PRO A 249 -4.12 -13.87 -13.05
N GLY A 250 -2.93 -14.19 -12.55
CA GLY A 250 -2.63 -14.25 -11.11
C GLY A 250 -2.19 -12.94 -10.47
N ILE A 251 -2.03 -11.87 -11.26
CA ILE A 251 -1.51 -10.59 -10.76
C ILE A 251 -2.54 -9.89 -9.86
N ILE A 252 -2.05 -9.19 -8.83
CA ILE A 252 -2.85 -8.34 -7.94
C ILE A 252 -2.71 -6.89 -8.41
N VAL A 253 -3.84 -6.16 -8.52
CA VAL A 253 -3.88 -4.77 -9.01
C VAL A 253 -4.60 -3.89 -8.02
N ASP A 254 -4.04 -2.73 -7.74
CA ASP A 254 -4.57 -1.71 -6.83
C ASP A 254 -5.80 -0.95 -7.40
N ASN A 255 -6.35 -0.02 -6.61
CA ASN A 255 -7.56 0.74 -6.98
C ASN A 255 -7.29 2.06 -7.73
N ARG A 256 -6.05 2.35 -8.13
CA ARG A 256 -5.68 3.66 -8.70
C ARG A 256 -6.10 3.86 -10.16
N LEU A 257 -6.76 2.86 -10.80
CA LEU A 257 -7.37 3.01 -12.12
C LEU A 257 -8.70 3.80 -12.13
N ASN A 258 -9.22 4.15 -10.95
CA ASN A 258 -10.50 4.86 -10.80
C ASN A 258 -11.69 4.08 -11.39
N LEU A 259 -11.79 2.78 -11.07
CA LEU A 259 -12.82 1.84 -11.54
C LEU A 259 -13.79 1.44 -10.42
N ASP A 260 -14.12 2.36 -9.51
CA ASP A 260 -14.90 2.09 -8.29
C ASP A 260 -16.35 1.61 -8.57
N GLU A 261 -16.89 1.87 -9.78
CA GLU A 261 -18.17 1.38 -10.21
C GLU A 261 -18.18 -0.11 -10.61
N TYR A 262 -16.99 -0.75 -10.70
CA TYR A 262 -16.86 -2.17 -10.99
C TYR A 262 -16.51 -2.95 -9.72
N GLU A 263 -17.12 -4.13 -9.52
CA GLU A 263 -16.85 -4.99 -8.36
C GLU A 263 -15.41 -5.53 -8.38
N ASP A 264 -14.91 -5.81 -9.58
CA ASP A 264 -13.57 -6.35 -9.85
C ASP A 264 -12.62 -5.32 -10.48
N GLY A 265 -12.94 -4.03 -10.36
CA GLY A 265 -12.13 -2.92 -10.86
C GLY A 265 -10.78 -2.78 -10.15
N ALA A 266 -10.64 -3.41 -8.97
CA ALA A 266 -9.43 -3.48 -8.18
C ALA A 266 -9.41 -4.72 -7.28
N ASP A 267 -8.23 -5.10 -6.80
CA ASP A 267 -8.09 -6.16 -5.80
C ASP A 267 -8.03 -5.62 -4.38
N PHE A 268 -7.41 -4.45 -4.19
CA PHE A 268 -7.24 -3.84 -2.88
C PHE A 268 -7.25 -2.32 -2.96
N LEU A 269 -7.62 -1.69 -1.85
CA LEU A 269 -7.57 -0.24 -1.65
C LEU A 269 -6.18 0.16 -1.14
N THR A 270 -5.78 1.41 -1.44
CA THR A 270 -4.46 1.95 -1.10
C THR A 270 -4.54 3.22 -0.24
N PRO A 271 -4.99 3.13 1.04
CA PRO A 271 -4.92 4.27 1.95
C PRO A 271 -3.46 4.73 2.12
N GLU A 272 -3.19 5.99 1.75
CA GLU A 272 -1.85 6.55 1.72
C GLU A 272 -1.61 7.47 2.90
N GLN A 273 -0.52 7.22 3.65
CA GLN A 273 -0.09 8.03 4.81
C GLN A 273 -1.19 8.22 5.89
N VAL A 274 -2.17 7.30 5.94
CA VAL A 274 -3.28 7.35 6.88
C VAL A 274 -2.78 6.98 8.29
N LYS A 275 -3.24 7.70 9.30
CA LYS A 275 -2.91 7.40 10.70
C LYS A 275 -3.52 6.07 11.14
N VAL A 276 -2.87 5.39 12.09
CA VAL A 276 -3.30 4.06 12.56
C VAL A 276 -4.75 4.07 13.06
N GLU A 277 -5.18 5.13 13.76
CA GLU A 277 -6.54 5.25 14.30
C GLU A 277 -7.60 5.29 13.18
N GLU A 278 -7.29 5.94 12.07
CA GLU A 278 -8.18 6.12 10.94
C GLU A 278 -8.31 4.86 10.06
N LEU A 279 -7.37 3.90 10.19
CA LEU A 279 -7.41 2.66 9.42
C LEU A 279 -8.64 1.77 9.75
N ALA A 280 -9.29 1.99 10.88
CA ALA A 280 -10.50 1.27 11.27
C ALA A 280 -11.65 1.41 10.24
N GLN A 281 -11.72 2.52 9.47
CA GLN A 281 -12.72 2.74 8.43
C GLN A 281 -12.63 1.74 7.26
N TYR A 282 -11.49 1.06 7.11
CA TYR A 282 -11.26 0.05 6.07
C TYR A 282 -11.54 -1.39 6.55
N ARG A 283 -11.96 -1.58 7.82
CA ARG A 283 -12.29 -2.91 8.34
C ARG A 283 -13.31 -3.63 7.44
N GLY A 284 -13.08 -4.90 7.17
CA GLY A 284 -13.92 -5.71 6.27
C GLY A 284 -13.67 -5.50 4.77
N LYS A 285 -12.79 -4.56 4.41
CA LYS A 285 -12.30 -4.39 3.04
C LYS A 285 -10.92 -5.03 2.87
N THR A 286 -10.51 -5.27 1.63
CA THR A 286 -9.13 -5.67 1.30
C THR A 286 -8.33 -4.40 1.02
N TRP A 287 -7.25 -4.15 1.76
CA TRP A 287 -6.48 -2.91 1.67
C TRP A 287 -5.03 -3.06 2.13
N GLU A 288 -4.20 -2.17 1.63
CA GLU A 288 -2.80 -2.02 1.99
C GLU A 288 -2.51 -0.53 2.23
N THR A 289 -2.08 -0.15 3.42
CA THR A 289 -1.58 1.21 3.60
C THR A 289 -0.16 1.32 3.11
N CYS A 290 0.10 2.36 2.31
CA CYS A 290 1.44 2.70 1.89
C CYS A 290 1.99 3.84 2.78
N GLN A 291 3.15 3.59 3.38
CA GLN A 291 3.78 4.45 4.37
C GLN A 291 5.27 4.64 4.06
N THR A 292 5.86 5.70 4.58
CA THR A 292 7.26 6.04 4.41
C THR A 292 8.01 5.95 5.73
N PHE A 293 9.33 5.77 5.68
CA PHE A 293 10.21 5.93 6.86
C PHE A 293 10.29 7.39 7.31
N SER A 294 10.10 8.34 6.38
CA SER A 294 10.21 9.78 6.61
C SER A 294 9.06 10.52 5.92
N GLY A 295 9.20 11.82 5.65
CA GLY A 295 8.21 12.64 4.95
C GLY A 295 8.26 12.54 3.42
N SER A 296 9.14 11.71 2.83
CA SER A 296 9.34 11.62 1.38
C SER A 296 9.29 10.17 0.87
N TRP A 297 8.76 9.97 -0.34
CA TRP A 297 8.83 8.67 -1.02
C TRP A 297 10.21 8.46 -1.64
N GLY A 298 10.71 9.41 -2.43
CA GLY A 298 12.05 9.40 -2.98
C GLY A 298 13.11 9.82 -1.97
N TYR A 299 14.39 9.61 -2.31
CA TYR A 299 15.48 10.06 -1.48
C TYR A 299 15.45 11.59 -1.26
N TYR A 300 15.43 11.99 -0.01
CA TYR A 300 15.56 13.38 0.41
C TYR A 300 16.64 13.47 1.48
N ARG A 301 17.81 14.05 1.12
CA ARG A 301 18.98 14.08 1.98
C ARG A 301 18.73 14.82 3.30
N ASP A 302 18.08 15.98 3.21
CA ASP A 302 17.88 16.91 4.31
C ASP A 302 16.54 16.65 5.07
N GLU A 303 15.87 15.50 4.78
CA GLU A 303 14.67 15.06 5.50
C GLU A 303 14.98 14.75 6.96
N ASN A 304 14.17 15.30 7.87
CA ASN A 304 14.35 15.19 9.32
C ASN A 304 13.16 14.58 10.07
N SER A 305 12.07 14.23 9.36
CA SER A 305 10.85 13.63 9.95
C SER A 305 10.89 12.11 9.99
N TRP A 306 12.05 11.51 10.27
CA TRP A 306 12.21 10.06 10.33
C TRP A 306 11.45 9.45 11.51
N LYS A 307 10.64 8.42 11.21
CA LYS A 307 9.91 7.66 12.21
C LYS A 307 10.86 6.77 13.01
N SER A 308 10.62 6.67 14.32
CA SER A 308 11.33 5.71 15.18
C SER A 308 10.94 4.26 14.84
N THR A 309 11.75 3.30 15.28
CA THR A 309 11.41 1.87 15.14
C THR A 309 10.05 1.56 15.78
N HIS A 310 9.76 2.14 16.94
CA HIS A 310 8.47 2.01 17.61
C HIS A 310 7.30 2.45 16.72
N GLN A 311 7.37 3.65 16.14
CA GLN A 311 6.34 4.17 15.23
C GLN A 311 6.16 3.31 13.97
N LEU A 312 7.25 2.76 13.42
CA LEU A 312 7.19 1.87 12.26
C LEU A 312 6.53 0.52 12.59
N LEU A 313 6.81 -0.02 13.77
CA LEU A 313 6.14 -1.22 14.27
C LEU A 313 4.66 -0.96 14.61
N GLU A 314 4.32 0.19 15.17
CA GLU A 314 2.91 0.60 15.35
C GLU A 314 2.15 0.65 14.03
N LEU A 315 2.76 1.15 12.95
CA LEU A 315 2.16 1.15 11.62
C LEU A 315 1.91 -0.29 11.12
N LEU A 316 2.86 -1.19 11.30
CA LEU A 316 2.72 -2.60 10.88
C LEU A 316 1.65 -3.31 11.69
N ILE A 317 1.76 -3.28 13.01
CA ILE A 317 0.82 -3.92 13.94
C ILE A 317 -0.58 -3.32 13.77
N GLY A 318 -0.65 -2.00 13.69
CA GLY A 318 -1.89 -1.25 13.50
C GLY A 318 -2.60 -1.62 12.20
N SER A 319 -1.88 -1.81 11.11
CA SER A 319 -2.43 -2.26 9.83
C SER A 319 -3.03 -3.67 9.97
N VAL A 320 -2.26 -4.62 10.49
CA VAL A 320 -2.71 -6.01 10.67
C VAL A 320 -3.86 -6.11 11.67
N SER A 321 -3.82 -5.35 12.78
CA SER A 321 -4.88 -5.31 13.80
C SER A 321 -6.23 -4.80 13.28
N LYS A 322 -6.25 -4.21 12.08
CA LYS A 322 -7.45 -3.73 11.39
C LYS A 322 -7.74 -4.48 10.09
N GLY A 323 -6.96 -5.55 9.82
CA GLY A 323 -7.19 -6.48 8.72
C GLY A 323 -6.50 -6.14 7.41
N GLY A 324 -5.64 -5.12 7.40
CA GLY A 324 -4.90 -4.69 6.21
C GLY A 324 -3.45 -5.15 6.16
N ASN A 325 -2.78 -4.77 5.08
CA ASN A 325 -1.35 -4.93 4.87
C ASN A 325 -0.63 -3.58 5.07
N LEU A 326 0.68 -3.65 5.29
CA LEU A 326 1.58 -2.51 5.22
C LEU A 326 2.59 -2.72 4.09
N ILE A 327 2.72 -1.72 3.20
CA ILE A 327 3.87 -1.58 2.32
C ILE A 327 4.68 -0.37 2.76
N LEU A 328 5.94 -0.60 3.17
CA LEU A 328 6.80 0.42 3.77
C LEU A 328 7.89 0.84 2.78
N ASN A 329 7.97 2.14 2.50
CA ASN A 329 8.78 2.69 1.42
C ASN A 329 10.19 3.08 1.82
N VAL A 330 11.15 2.71 0.99
CA VAL A 330 12.52 3.24 1.00
C VAL A 330 12.79 4.04 -0.28
N GLY A 331 13.53 5.15 -0.14
CA GLY A 331 14.03 5.93 -1.25
C GLY A 331 15.55 5.77 -1.36
N PRO A 332 16.08 4.97 -2.29
CA PRO A 332 17.52 4.81 -2.49
C PRO A 332 18.17 6.11 -2.96
N THR A 333 19.43 6.33 -2.57
CA THR A 333 20.27 7.43 -3.06
C THR A 333 20.48 7.35 -4.58
N ALA A 334 20.99 8.42 -5.18
CA ALA A 334 21.35 8.43 -6.60
C ALA A 334 22.38 7.35 -6.99
N ARG A 335 23.17 6.88 -6.04
CA ARG A 335 24.15 5.79 -6.25
C ARG A 335 23.56 4.39 -6.12
N GLY A 336 22.27 4.27 -5.72
CA GLY A 336 21.56 3.01 -5.57
C GLY A 336 21.76 2.34 -4.21
N VAL A 337 22.02 3.10 -3.15
CA VAL A 337 22.20 2.59 -1.78
C VAL A 337 21.04 3.09 -0.91
N PHE A 338 20.51 2.26 -0.04
CA PHE A 338 19.55 2.72 0.99
C PHE A 338 20.27 3.66 1.97
N ASP A 339 19.59 4.72 2.39
CA ASP A 339 20.10 5.62 3.43
C ASP A 339 20.40 4.84 4.71
N ALA A 340 21.47 5.21 5.41
CA ALA A 340 21.89 4.51 6.63
C ALA A 340 20.80 4.48 7.71
N ARG A 341 19.97 5.52 7.78
CA ARG A 341 18.81 5.58 8.70
C ARG A 341 17.76 4.53 8.33
N ALA A 342 17.47 4.36 7.03
CA ALA A 342 16.57 3.31 6.55
C ALA A 342 17.14 1.91 6.81
N GLN A 343 18.44 1.70 6.57
CA GLN A 343 19.11 0.42 6.85
C GLN A 343 19.03 0.06 8.34
N SER A 344 19.28 1.03 9.23
CA SER A 344 19.17 0.84 10.69
C SER A 344 17.74 0.47 11.09
N ALA A 345 16.74 1.20 10.59
CA ALA A 345 15.34 0.93 10.89
C ALA A 345 14.90 -0.46 10.36
N LEU A 346 15.31 -0.85 9.15
CA LEU A 346 15.05 -2.19 8.60
C LEU A 346 15.68 -3.29 9.47
N GLY A 347 16.92 -3.08 9.95
CA GLY A 347 17.58 -3.99 10.86
C GLY A 347 16.84 -4.17 12.19
N ASN A 348 16.37 -3.07 12.77
CA ASN A 348 15.61 -3.09 14.03
C ASN A 348 14.24 -3.77 13.86
N ILE A 349 13.52 -3.48 12.76
CA ILE A 349 12.27 -4.17 12.41
C ILE A 349 12.55 -5.67 12.26
N GLY A 350 13.63 -6.05 11.57
CA GLY A 350 14.04 -7.45 11.40
C GLY A 350 14.32 -8.17 12.71
N THR A 351 14.97 -7.49 13.65
CA THR A 351 15.21 -8.03 15.00
C THR A 351 13.87 -8.32 15.70
N TRP A 352 12.92 -7.41 15.64
CA TRP A 352 11.58 -7.60 16.20
C TRP A 352 10.82 -8.73 15.49
N MET A 353 10.82 -8.75 14.15
CA MET A 353 10.13 -9.77 13.35
C MET A 353 10.66 -11.18 13.58
N LYS A 354 11.96 -11.33 13.88
CA LYS A 354 12.56 -12.64 14.17
C LYS A 354 11.89 -13.36 15.36
N GLY A 355 11.49 -12.61 16.39
CA GLY A 355 10.83 -13.16 17.56
C GLY A 355 9.30 -13.06 17.56
N ASN A 356 8.71 -12.19 16.73
CA ASN A 356 7.29 -11.84 16.83
C ASN A 356 6.49 -11.99 15.53
N SER A 357 7.08 -12.53 14.45
CA SER A 357 6.42 -12.59 13.13
C SER A 357 5.13 -13.41 13.10
N GLU A 358 4.94 -14.35 14.02
CA GLU A 358 3.70 -15.13 14.14
C GLU A 358 2.49 -14.26 14.49
N SER A 359 2.73 -13.12 15.15
CA SER A 359 1.69 -12.13 15.44
C SER A 359 1.29 -11.24 14.26
N ILE A 360 1.99 -11.39 13.11
CA ILE A 360 1.80 -10.60 11.88
C ILE A 360 1.29 -11.49 10.75
N TYR A 361 2.06 -12.52 10.35
CA TYR A 361 1.68 -13.35 9.20
C TYR A 361 0.47 -14.20 9.50
N GLY A 362 -0.48 -14.23 8.55
CA GLY A 362 -1.74 -14.96 8.72
C GLY A 362 -2.69 -14.36 9.76
N CYS A 363 -2.31 -13.23 10.36
CA CYS A 363 -3.14 -12.54 11.36
C CYS A 363 -4.06 -11.49 10.73
N THR A 364 -5.11 -11.15 11.46
CA THR A 364 -6.08 -10.11 11.15
C THR A 364 -6.56 -9.47 12.46
N TYR A 365 -7.63 -8.68 12.42
CA TYR A 365 -8.23 -8.10 13.62
C TYR A 365 -8.79 -9.18 14.58
N ALA A 366 -8.78 -8.86 15.87
CA ALA A 366 -9.35 -9.73 16.89
C ALA A 366 -10.88 -9.87 16.76
N PRO A 367 -11.47 -11.03 17.12
CA PRO A 367 -12.92 -11.19 17.24
C PRO A 367 -13.54 -10.16 18.20
N GLU A 368 -14.77 -9.74 17.93
CA GLU A 368 -15.44 -8.63 18.67
C GLU A 368 -15.69 -8.91 20.14
N ASN A 369 -15.71 -10.17 20.54
CA ASN A 369 -15.84 -10.59 21.95
C ASN A 369 -14.55 -10.40 22.76
N PHE A 370 -13.45 -9.93 22.15
CA PHE A 370 -12.20 -9.56 22.81
C PHE A 370 -12.05 -8.04 22.82
N LYS A 371 -12.25 -7.41 23.97
CA LYS A 371 -12.05 -5.97 24.15
C LYS A 371 -10.57 -5.65 24.05
N ILE A 372 -10.22 -4.57 23.37
CA ILE A 372 -8.82 -4.10 23.26
C ILE A 372 -8.43 -3.42 24.57
N PRO A 373 -7.43 -3.94 25.32
CA PRO A 373 -6.94 -3.29 26.53
C PRO A 373 -6.28 -1.94 26.23
N GLN A 374 -6.24 -1.05 27.22
CA GLN A 374 -5.58 0.25 27.08
C GLN A 374 -4.08 0.08 26.73
N ASN A 375 -3.56 0.94 25.87
CA ASN A 375 -2.17 0.93 25.39
C ASN A 375 -1.73 -0.40 24.78
N THR A 376 -2.64 -1.09 24.10
CA THR A 376 -2.34 -2.32 23.37
C THR A 376 -2.97 -2.31 21.99
N MET A 377 -2.46 -3.20 21.12
CA MET A 377 -3.13 -3.61 19.88
C MET A 377 -3.31 -5.12 19.88
N LEU A 378 -4.34 -5.59 19.20
CA LEU A 378 -4.63 -7.02 19.09
C LEU A 378 -4.54 -7.48 17.65
N THR A 379 -3.82 -8.59 17.44
CA THR A 379 -3.88 -9.35 16.19
C THR A 379 -4.32 -10.78 16.48
N TYR A 380 -5.00 -11.42 15.52
CA TYR A 380 -5.57 -12.75 15.71
C TYR A 380 -5.33 -13.64 14.50
N ASN A 381 -4.86 -14.85 14.76
CA ASN A 381 -4.74 -15.91 13.77
C ASN A 381 -5.87 -16.92 13.98
N ALA A 382 -6.83 -16.93 13.05
CA ALA A 382 -8.01 -17.81 13.12
C ALA A 382 -7.66 -19.29 12.93
N THR A 383 -6.61 -19.60 12.15
CA THR A 383 -6.19 -20.98 11.87
C THR A 383 -5.58 -21.63 13.10
N THR A 384 -4.72 -20.92 13.82
CA THR A 384 -4.05 -21.44 15.02
C THR A 384 -4.82 -21.15 16.31
N ARG A 385 -5.87 -20.31 16.23
CA ARG A 385 -6.64 -19.81 17.40
C ARG A 385 -5.74 -19.12 18.41
N ARG A 386 -4.81 -18.28 17.93
CA ARG A 386 -3.90 -17.46 18.73
C ARG A 386 -4.31 -16.00 18.68
N LEU A 387 -4.42 -15.39 19.85
CA LEU A 387 -4.61 -13.95 20.01
C LEU A 387 -3.31 -13.35 20.55
N TYR A 388 -2.83 -12.31 19.90
CA TYR A 388 -1.58 -11.64 20.25
C TYR A 388 -1.89 -10.25 20.80
N VAL A 389 -1.35 -9.95 21.98
CA VAL A 389 -1.47 -8.67 22.67
C VAL A 389 -0.15 -7.93 22.52
N HIS A 390 -0.13 -6.90 21.71
CA HIS A 390 1.05 -6.05 21.49
C HIS A 390 1.06 -4.92 22.53
N LEU A 391 2.11 -4.84 23.33
CA LEU A 391 2.23 -3.92 24.45
C LEU A 391 2.85 -2.59 24.01
N LEU A 392 2.03 -1.59 23.68
CA LEU A 392 2.51 -0.24 23.31
C LEU A 392 3.11 0.51 24.49
N ALA A 393 2.68 0.17 25.70
CA ALA A 393 3.30 0.59 26.96
C ALA A 393 3.45 -0.64 27.87
N TYR A 394 4.60 -0.76 28.54
CA TYR A 394 4.90 -1.89 29.40
C TYR A 394 4.50 -1.62 30.85
N ASN A 395 3.66 -2.47 31.40
CA ASN A 395 3.29 -2.48 32.82
C ASN A 395 3.31 -3.92 33.30
N GLN A 396 3.83 -4.19 34.52
CA GLN A 396 3.91 -5.54 35.12
C GLN A 396 2.53 -6.22 35.30
N ARG A 397 1.47 -5.42 35.41
CA ARG A 397 0.08 -5.88 35.53
C ARG A 397 -0.73 -5.33 34.37
N LEU A 398 -1.25 -6.23 33.53
CA LEU A 398 -2.14 -5.86 32.42
C LEU A 398 -3.51 -6.52 32.61
N GLU A 399 -4.54 -5.70 32.71
CA GLU A 399 -5.92 -6.13 32.77
C GLU A 399 -6.50 -6.37 31.37
N LEU A 400 -7.11 -7.54 31.18
CA LEU A 400 -7.80 -7.96 29.97
C LEU A 400 -9.31 -8.10 30.28
N PRO A 401 -10.12 -7.05 29.99
CA PRO A 401 -11.52 -7.01 30.42
C PRO A 401 -12.39 -8.02 29.68
N GLY A 402 -13.02 -8.95 30.43
CA GLY A 402 -13.90 -9.96 29.88
C GLY A 402 -13.18 -11.17 29.25
N TYR A 403 -11.91 -11.41 29.61
CA TYR A 403 -11.13 -12.55 29.08
C TYR A 403 -11.16 -13.79 29.95
N HIS A 404 -11.69 -13.70 31.18
CA HIS A 404 -11.81 -14.86 32.07
C HIS A 404 -12.53 -16.01 31.35
N GLY A 405 -11.96 -17.22 31.49
CA GLY A 405 -12.49 -18.44 30.88
C GLY A 405 -12.28 -18.58 29.36
N LYS A 406 -11.69 -17.59 28.68
CA LYS A 406 -11.43 -17.63 27.24
C LYS A 406 -10.01 -18.05 26.89
N VAL A 407 -9.07 -17.94 27.80
CA VAL A 407 -7.64 -18.18 27.58
C VAL A 407 -7.20 -19.41 28.41
N LYS A 408 -6.53 -20.31 27.70
CA LYS A 408 -5.96 -21.53 28.26
C LYS A 408 -4.54 -21.34 28.77
N TYR A 409 -3.72 -20.55 28.04
CA TYR A 409 -2.30 -20.35 28.32
C TYR A 409 -1.85 -19.00 27.77
N ALA A 410 -0.84 -18.40 28.39
CA ALA A 410 -0.23 -17.16 27.96
C ALA A 410 1.30 -17.25 28.05
N GLN A 411 1.99 -16.66 27.06
CA GLN A 411 3.46 -16.60 27.02
C GLN A 411 3.94 -15.32 26.32
N LEU A 412 5.17 -14.91 26.60
CA LEU A 412 5.85 -13.92 25.76
C LEU A 412 6.23 -14.58 24.42
N LEU A 413 5.86 -13.96 23.30
CA LEU A 413 6.03 -14.59 22.00
C LEU A 413 7.51 -14.76 21.60
N HIS A 414 8.36 -13.81 21.96
CA HIS A 414 9.76 -13.77 21.48
C HIS A 414 10.66 -14.88 22.06
N ASP A 415 10.37 -15.41 23.25
CA ASP A 415 11.18 -16.43 23.95
C ASP A 415 10.36 -17.61 24.49
N ASN A 416 9.04 -17.59 24.28
CA ASN A 416 8.07 -18.59 24.74
C ASN A 416 8.01 -18.74 26.27
N SER A 417 8.49 -17.76 27.04
CA SER A 417 8.39 -17.81 28.51
C SER A 417 6.94 -17.62 28.95
N GLU A 418 6.51 -18.46 29.92
CA GLU A 418 5.15 -18.40 30.46
C GLU A 418 4.84 -17.05 31.10
N VAL A 419 3.65 -16.53 30.82
CA VAL A 419 3.06 -15.38 31.51
C VAL A 419 1.92 -15.89 32.40
N LYS A 420 2.11 -15.80 33.72
CA LYS A 420 1.07 -16.16 34.69
C LYS A 420 -0.11 -15.19 34.61
N PHE A 421 -1.30 -15.69 34.88
CA PHE A 421 -2.48 -14.86 34.95
C PHE A 421 -3.44 -15.31 36.08
N THR A 422 -4.24 -14.37 36.57
CA THR A 422 -5.28 -14.59 37.55
C THR A 422 -6.62 -14.06 37.08
N ALA A 423 -7.71 -14.55 37.65
CA ALA A 423 -9.05 -14.05 37.37
C ALA A 423 -9.46 -13.04 38.45
N GLU A 424 -10.04 -11.90 38.01
CA GLU A 424 -10.70 -10.92 38.88
C GLU A 424 -12.10 -10.64 38.31
N GLY A 425 -13.12 -11.37 38.82
CA GLY A 425 -14.46 -11.37 38.22
C GLY A 425 -14.43 -11.89 36.77
N ASP A 426 -14.97 -11.11 35.84
CA ASP A 426 -14.95 -11.43 34.39
C ASP A 426 -13.62 -11.08 33.71
N ASN A 427 -12.70 -10.41 34.42
CA ASN A 427 -11.43 -9.96 33.86
C ASN A 427 -10.33 -10.99 34.12
N MET A 428 -9.35 -10.98 33.25
CA MET A 428 -8.10 -11.73 33.39
C MET A 428 -6.96 -10.72 33.57
N ILE A 429 -6.10 -10.98 34.55
CA ILE A 429 -4.94 -10.16 34.85
C ILE A 429 -3.68 -10.91 34.45
N LEU A 430 -2.92 -10.37 33.48
CA LEU A 430 -1.59 -10.86 33.16
C LEU A 430 -0.57 -10.30 34.15
N HIS A 431 0.32 -11.17 34.64
CA HIS A 431 1.46 -10.83 35.48
C HIS A 431 2.74 -10.88 34.62
N LEU A 432 3.10 -9.75 34.02
CA LEU A 432 4.27 -9.65 33.16
C LEU A 432 5.57 -9.62 33.99
N PRO A 433 6.72 -10.01 33.42
CA PRO A 433 8.01 -9.95 34.09
C PRO A 433 8.28 -8.56 34.70
N GLU A 434 9.07 -8.51 35.76
CA GLU A 434 9.44 -7.27 36.45
C GLU A 434 10.24 -6.35 35.48
N LYS A 435 11.16 -6.92 34.70
CA LYS A 435 11.94 -6.22 33.70
C LYS A 435 11.30 -6.39 32.32
N GLN A 436 11.03 -5.26 31.64
CA GLN A 436 10.61 -5.30 30.24
C GLN A 436 11.64 -6.05 29.39
N PRO A 437 11.22 -6.93 28.49
CA PRO A 437 12.10 -7.50 27.46
C PRO A 437 12.85 -6.40 26.69
N ASP A 438 14.11 -6.66 26.33
CA ASP A 438 14.95 -5.72 25.59
C ASP A 438 14.54 -5.69 24.11
N MET A 439 13.34 -5.17 23.86
CA MET A 439 12.74 -4.99 22.55
C MET A 439 11.66 -3.92 22.55
N GLU A 440 11.42 -3.35 21.38
CA GLU A 440 10.24 -2.53 21.11
C GLU A 440 8.98 -3.40 21.14
N ILE A 441 7.88 -2.87 21.62
CA ILE A 441 6.54 -3.47 21.60
C ILE A 441 6.54 -4.98 21.84
N PRO A 442 6.80 -5.44 23.09
CA PRO A 442 6.72 -6.87 23.44
C PRO A 442 5.33 -7.44 23.12
N VAL A 443 5.27 -8.73 22.80
CA VAL A 443 4.02 -9.40 22.42
C VAL A 443 3.73 -10.55 23.39
N VAL A 444 2.51 -10.57 23.91
CA VAL A 444 1.98 -11.71 24.65
C VAL A 444 1.09 -12.54 23.73
N GLU A 445 1.42 -13.81 23.56
CA GLU A 445 0.58 -14.78 22.87
C GLU A 445 -0.42 -15.38 23.86
N LEU A 446 -1.70 -15.39 23.49
CA LEU A 446 -2.79 -16.03 24.23
C LEU A 446 -3.31 -17.23 23.43
N VAL A 447 -3.20 -18.42 24.02
CA VAL A 447 -3.80 -19.64 23.50
C VAL A 447 -5.25 -19.67 23.94
N LEU A 448 -6.19 -19.62 23.00
CA LEU A 448 -7.62 -19.59 23.28
C LEU A 448 -8.19 -20.99 23.54
N ASN A 449 -9.24 -21.08 24.39
CA ASN A 449 -9.99 -22.29 24.67
C ASN A 449 -10.75 -22.81 23.45
#